data_c839aaa3613d7b9f9ac13bd6fc40ec2e
#
_entry.id   c839aaa3613d7b9f9ac13bd6fc40ec2e
#
_cell.length_a   1.000
_cell.length_b   1.000
_cell.length_c   1.000
_cell.angle_alpha   90.00
_cell.angle_beta   90.00
_cell.angle_gamma   90.00
#
_symmetry.space_group_name_H-M   'P 1'
#
loop_
_entity.id
_entity.type
_entity.pdbx_description
1 polymer ?
#
loop_
_entity_poly.entity_id
_entity_poly.type
_entity_poly.pdbx_seq_one_letter_code
_entity_poly.pdbx_strand_id
1 'polypeptide(L)'
;MSAAPVPSQAPLSGRSFHLIGVGGAGMSVVAQLLAEEGAAVTGSDSHDGPALDRLRRIGVGVSVGHDAAHVPAGAVVVVSTAIKETNPELAAARARGQEVVHRSQALALAARGRDFVAVAGAHGKTTTSGMLAEALTVAGRDPSFAIGGVVRALGTGAHVGAGRAFIAEADESDRSFLNYEPLIEVVTNVEPDHLDNYGTPEAFERAFLDFARNCLRPGGRLIVCADDPGGARLARAAAEWGVSVTTYGVRGPGAGGDGRLVDDAHVRVQITERRADGTSATLTLWSDETTGGPPAPVRPEDCAVTGPIPLELNVPGDHVALDAAGAWAAGIELGVDPALMARSLGAFGGTGRRFEDRGEADGVRVVDDYAHHPTEIEALLRTARRVAGERGGRVLVLFQPHLFSRTEAFAPRFGAALGLADEVVVAPVYPARETQEDFPLVTGATVADRVPGGARYLADGRAAARLIADEARPGDLVLTVGAGDVTELAGVVLERLAARAPREGA
;
A
#
# COMPACT_ATOMS: atom_id res chain seq x y z
N MET A 1 29.07 -17.96 -2.39
CA MET A 1 29.63 -17.53 -1.09
C MET A 1 28.65 -17.94 -0.01
N SER A 2 29.07 -18.73 0.99
CA SER A 2 28.19 -19.18 2.09
C SER A 2 27.80 -17.98 2.94
N ALA A 3 26.50 -17.72 3.08
CA ALA A 3 25.96 -16.66 3.93
C ALA A 3 26.34 -16.93 5.40
N ALA A 4 26.87 -15.92 6.08
CA ALA A 4 27.11 -16.00 7.51
C ALA A 4 25.78 -16.25 8.25
N PRO A 5 25.75 -17.12 9.28
CA PRO A 5 24.53 -17.38 10.03
C PRO A 5 24.08 -16.11 10.77
N VAL A 6 22.76 -15.84 10.69
CA VAL A 6 22.10 -14.81 11.50
C VAL A 6 22.34 -15.12 12.98
N PRO A 7 22.68 -14.14 13.85
CA PRO A 7 22.94 -14.40 15.25
C PRO A 7 21.76 -15.10 15.93
N SER A 8 22.07 -16.10 16.75
CA SER A 8 21.11 -17.00 17.40
C SER A 8 20.32 -16.40 18.58
N GLN A 9 20.42 -15.09 18.82
CA GLN A 9 19.62 -14.36 19.80
C GLN A 9 18.75 -13.33 19.08
N ALA A 10 17.47 -13.29 19.43
CA ALA A 10 16.53 -12.28 18.94
C ALA A 10 17.10 -10.88 19.20
N PRO A 11 17.24 -10.01 18.18
CA PRO A 11 18.00 -8.75 18.24
C PRO A 11 17.52 -7.75 19.30
N LEU A 12 16.24 -7.86 19.71
CA LEU A 12 15.61 -6.98 20.69
C LEU A 12 15.37 -7.65 22.05
N SER A 13 15.96 -8.84 22.30
CA SER A 13 15.85 -9.54 23.57
C SER A 13 16.34 -8.66 24.74
N GLY A 14 15.54 -8.57 25.80
CA GLY A 14 15.79 -7.74 26.98
C GLY A 14 15.40 -6.27 26.85
N ARG A 15 14.91 -5.81 25.67
CA ARG A 15 14.29 -4.50 25.53
C ARG A 15 12.79 -4.54 25.82
N SER A 16 12.27 -3.43 26.34
CA SER A 16 10.83 -3.26 26.63
C SER A 16 10.27 -2.09 25.82
N PHE A 17 9.11 -2.29 25.20
CA PHE A 17 8.42 -1.28 24.42
C PHE A 17 6.96 -1.16 24.89
N HIS A 18 6.43 0.06 24.86
CA HIS A 18 5.02 0.34 25.09
C HIS A 18 4.47 1.18 23.93
N LEU A 19 3.45 0.65 23.22
CA LEU A 19 2.89 1.30 22.04
C LEU A 19 1.55 1.94 22.36
N ILE A 20 1.42 3.25 22.18
CA ILE A 20 0.17 4.00 22.38
C ILE A 20 -0.63 4.01 21.08
N GLY A 21 -1.89 3.54 21.11
CA GLY A 21 -2.71 3.34 19.92
C GLY A 21 -2.35 2.05 19.17
N VAL A 22 -2.08 0.97 19.92
CA VAL A 22 -1.53 -0.29 19.40
C VAL A 22 -2.47 -1.05 18.46
N GLY A 23 -3.78 -0.74 18.46
CA GLY A 23 -4.78 -1.31 17.56
C GLY A 23 -4.77 -0.73 16.15
N GLY A 24 -4.12 0.41 15.95
CA GLY A 24 -3.96 1.01 14.61
C GLY A 24 -3.18 0.09 13.65
N ALA A 25 -3.51 0.14 12.35
CA ALA A 25 -2.95 -0.76 11.34
C ALA A 25 -1.41 -0.80 11.35
N GLY A 26 -0.74 0.35 11.28
CA GLY A 26 0.73 0.41 11.32
C GLY A 26 1.32 0.11 12.71
N MET A 27 0.63 0.50 13.80
CA MET A 27 1.12 0.26 15.16
C MET A 27 1.06 -1.21 15.54
N SER A 28 -0.01 -1.93 15.16
CA SER A 28 -0.15 -3.37 15.45
C SER A 28 0.92 -4.21 14.74
N VAL A 29 1.29 -3.82 13.52
CA VAL A 29 2.40 -4.43 12.76
C VAL A 29 3.73 -4.23 13.50
N VAL A 30 4.02 -3.01 13.93
CA VAL A 30 5.25 -2.73 14.69
C VAL A 30 5.29 -3.50 16.01
N ALA A 31 4.16 -3.55 16.75
CA ALA A 31 4.08 -4.32 18.00
C ALA A 31 4.38 -5.81 17.78
N GLN A 32 3.81 -6.40 16.71
CA GLN A 32 4.05 -7.80 16.36
C GLN A 32 5.53 -8.04 16.04
N LEU A 33 6.14 -7.23 15.18
CA LEU A 33 7.55 -7.36 14.82
C LEU A 33 8.48 -7.25 16.03
N LEU A 34 8.27 -6.25 16.89
CA LEU A 34 9.07 -6.10 18.10
C LEU A 34 8.96 -7.30 19.03
N ALA A 35 7.74 -7.88 19.17
CA ALA A 35 7.52 -9.07 19.97
C ALA A 35 8.19 -10.31 19.36
N GLU A 36 8.08 -10.51 18.05
CA GLU A 36 8.72 -11.61 17.33
C GLU A 36 10.26 -11.51 17.34
N GLU A 37 10.81 -10.27 17.39
CA GLU A 37 12.24 -10.00 17.59
C GLU A 37 12.67 -10.14 19.06
N GLY A 38 11.79 -10.63 19.93
CA GLY A 38 12.09 -11.01 21.33
C GLY A 38 11.97 -9.88 22.35
N ALA A 39 11.44 -8.73 21.99
CA ALA A 39 11.18 -7.66 22.95
C ALA A 39 9.98 -7.96 23.87
N ALA A 40 10.01 -7.43 25.10
CA ALA A 40 8.81 -7.35 25.93
C ALA A 40 7.92 -6.21 25.44
N VAL A 41 6.76 -6.53 24.88
CA VAL A 41 5.87 -5.53 24.26
C VAL A 41 4.57 -5.41 25.04
N THR A 42 4.22 -4.16 25.35
CA THR A 42 2.90 -3.78 25.88
C THR A 42 2.31 -2.67 25.00
N GLY A 43 1.01 -2.43 25.14
CA GLY A 43 0.38 -1.31 24.44
C GLY A 43 -1.04 -1.06 24.90
N SER A 44 -1.58 0.07 24.47
CA SER A 44 -2.95 0.49 24.78
C SER A 44 -3.66 0.99 23.52
N ASP A 45 -4.97 0.88 23.50
CA ASP A 45 -5.82 1.50 22.49
C ASP A 45 -7.13 1.96 23.10
N SER A 46 -7.75 3.00 22.53
CA SER A 46 -9.03 3.53 23.00
C SER A 46 -10.19 2.55 22.84
N HIS A 47 -10.11 1.64 21.87
CA HIS A 47 -11.15 0.68 21.52
C HIS A 47 -10.58 -0.74 21.45
N ASP A 48 -11.40 -1.71 21.86
CA ASP A 48 -11.09 -3.13 21.65
C ASP A 48 -11.39 -3.54 20.20
N GLY A 49 -10.73 -4.59 19.71
CA GLY A 49 -10.97 -5.06 18.35
C GLY A 49 -10.03 -6.18 17.89
N PRO A 50 -10.24 -6.66 16.65
CA PRO A 50 -9.52 -7.81 16.12
C PRO A 50 -7.99 -7.67 16.09
N ALA A 51 -7.47 -6.45 15.97
CA ALA A 51 -6.03 -6.19 16.02
C ALA A 51 -5.48 -6.48 17.42
N LEU A 52 -6.19 -6.03 18.48
CA LEU A 52 -5.82 -6.27 19.87
C LEU A 52 -5.87 -7.78 20.20
N ASP A 53 -6.87 -8.48 19.69
CA ASP A 53 -7.00 -9.92 19.88
C ASP A 53 -5.86 -10.71 19.24
N ARG A 54 -5.37 -10.28 18.06
CA ARG A 54 -4.18 -10.87 17.43
C ARG A 54 -2.94 -10.64 18.29
N LEU A 55 -2.75 -9.42 18.79
CA LEU A 55 -1.60 -9.07 19.62
C LEU A 55 -1.60 -9.85 20.96
N ARG A 56 -2.76 -10.00 21.61
CA ARG A 56 -2.90 -10.81 22.82
C ARG A 56 -2.48 -12.28 22.59
N ARG A 57 -2.86 -12.85 21.42
CA ARG A 57 -2.50 -14.25 21.08
C ARG A 57 -1.01 -14.49 20.92
N ILE A 58 -0.24 -13.47 20.54
CA ILE A 58 1.22 -13.56 20.41
C ILE A 58 1.98 -13.06 21.65
N GLY A 59 1.25 -12.84 22.77
CA GLY A 59 1.86 -12.50 24.05
C GLY A 59 2.11 -11.02 24.31
N VAL A 60 1.60 -10.11 23.47
CA VAL A 60 1.65 -8.66 23.73
C VAL A 60 0.66 -8.30 24.83
N GLY A 61 1.11 -7.60 25.85
CA GLY A 61 0.26 -7.10 26.95
C GLY A 61 -0.57 -5.91 26.49
N VAL A 62 -1.89 -6.10 26.27
CA VAL A 62 -2.77 -5.06 25.69
C VAL A 62 -3.80 -4.58 26.71
N SER A 63 -3.92 -3.25 26.86
CA SER A 63 -4.93 -2.56 27.66
C SER A 63 -5.92 -1.81 26.75
N VAL A 64 -7.18 -1.73 27.17
CA VAL A 64 -8.20 -0.88 26.53
C VAL A 64 -8.37 0.39 27.37
N GLY A 65 -8.38 1.54 26.69
CA GLY A 65 -8.27 2.85 27.31
C GLY A 65 -6.82 3.28 27.53
N HIS A 66 -6.61 4.57 27.80
CA HIS A 66 -5.30 5.15 28.04
C HIS A 66 -5.16 5.57 29.51
N ASP A 67 -4.15 5.03 30.21
CA ASP A 67 -3.84 5.36 31.60
C ASP A 67 -2.32 5.38 31.80
N ALA A 68 -1.81 6.37 32.55
CA ALA A 68 -0.39 6.51 32.91
C ALA A 68 0.19 5.25 33.60
N ALA A 69 -0.67 4.44 34.26
CA ALA A 69 -0.28 3.19 34.90
C ALA A 69 0.00 2.05 33.92
N HIS A 70 -0.47 2.15 32.67
CA HIS A 70 -0.20 1.14 31.64
C HIS A 70 1.25 1.17 31.12
N VAL A 71 1.95 2.30 31.31
CA VAL A 71 3.33 2.46 30.81
C VAL A 71 4.33 1.84 31.77
N PRO A 72 5.00 0.72 31.39
CA PRO A 72 6.01 0.11 32.26
C PRO A 72 7.21 1.04 32.47
N ALA A 73 7.78 1.00 33.66
CA ALA A 73 8.99 1.75 33.97
C ALA A 73 10.14 1.27 33.07
N GLY A 74 10.85 2.23 32.44
CA GLY A 74 12.01 1.96 31.57
C GLY A 74 11.66 1.42 30.17
N ALA A 75 10.39 1.27 29.82
CA ALA A 75 10.02 0.94 28.46
C ALA A 75 10.26 2.13 27.52
N VAL A 76 10.68 1.84 26.29
CA VAL A 76 10.67 2.80 25.18
C VAL A 76 9.21 2.98 24.74
N VAL A 77 8.72 4.22 24.75
CA VAL A 77 7.35 4.51 24.36
C VAL A 77 7.27 4.82 22.87
N VAL A 78 6.43 4.09 22.16
CA VAL A 78 6.25 4.23 20.72
C VAL A 78 4.94 4.93 20.45
N VAL A 79 5.00 5.98 19.62
CA VAL A 79 3.83 6.78 19.24
C VAL A 79 3.72 6.91 17.72
N SER A 80 2.51 7.18 17.24
CA SER A 80 2.26 7.68 15.88
C SER A 80 1.90 9.17 15.94
N THR A 81 1.88 9.82 14.79
CA THR A 81 1.45 11.22 14.61
C THR A 81 0.01 11.48 15.10
N ALA A 82 -0.82 10.44 15.19
CA ALA A 82 -2.20 10.55 15.69
C ALA A 82 -2.28 10.75 17.22
N ILE A 83 -1.22 10.45 17.98
CA ILE A 83 -1.22 10.55 19.44
C ILE A 83 -0.98 12.00 19.86
N LYS A 84 -2.00 12.56 20.52
CA LYS A 84 -1.94 13.96 21.00
C LYS A 84 -1.06 14.07 22.25
N GLU A 85 -0.41 15.23 22.44
CA GLU A 85 0.39 15.54 23.63
C GLU A 85 -0.40 15.44 24.96
N THR A 86 -1.73 15.56 24.90
CA THR A 86 -2.63 15.41 26.04
C THR A 86 -2.87 13.95 26.44
N ASN A 87 -2.34 12.96 25.69
CA ASN A 87 -2.50 11.55 26.05
C ASN A 87 -1.81 11.26 27.39
N PRO A 88 -2.49 10.65 28.39
CA PRO A 88 -1.95 10.47 29.74
C PRO A 88 -0.72 9.55 29.78
N GLU A 89 -0.59 8.60 28.89
CA GLU A 89 0.55 7.69 28.81
C GLU A 89 1.76 8.41 28.24
N LEU A 90 1.61 9.21 27.18
CA LEU A 90 2.67 10.02 26.62
C LEU A 90 3.17 11.07 27.62
N ALA A 91 2.25 11.76 28.30
CA ALA A 91 2.57 12.72 29.34
C ALA A 91 3.35 12.07 30.50
N ALA A 92 2.95 10.87 30.94
CA ALA A 92 3.63 10.13 31.99
C ALA A 92 5.04 9.69 31.57
N ALA A 93 5.20 9.20 30.34
CA ALA A 93 6.49 8.79 29.80
C ALA A 93 7.47 9.98 29.76
N ARG A 94 7.02 11.14 29.27
CA ARG A 94 7.81 12.36 29.25
C ARG A 94 8.20 12.86 30.65
N ALA A 95 7.24 12.85 31.59
CA ALA A 95 7.47 13.24 32.98
C ALA A 95 8.49 12.32 33.68
N ARG A 96 8.57 11.04 33.29
CA ARG A 96 9.54 10.06 33.80
C ARG A 96 10.87 10.07 33.05
N GLY A 97 11.03 10.92 32.00
CA GLY A 97 12.22 10.97 31.16
C GLY A 97 12.45 9.68 30.35
N GLN A 98 11.39 8.92 30.04
CA GLN A 98 11.50 7.72 29.21
C GLN A 98 11.75 8.09 27.76
N GLU A 99 12.46 7.24 27.03
CA GLU A 99 12.65 7.39 25.58
C GLU A 99 11.30 7.30 24.87
N VAL A 100 10.97 8.29 24.04
CA VAL A 100 9.77 8.32 23.19
C VAL A 100 10.24 8.36 21.76
N VAL A 101 9.80 7.38 20.95
CA VAL A 101 10.16 7.24 19.55
C VAL A 101 8.92 7.18 18.66
N HIS A 102 9.06 7.62 17.41
CA HIS A 102 8.01 7.45 16.43
C HIS A 102 7.95 5.98 15.96
N ARG A 103 6.76 5.52 15.52
CA ARG A 103 6.55 4.14 15.02
C ARG A 103 7.54 3.76 13.92
N SER A 104 7.91 4.70 13.04
CA SER A 104 8.89 4.45 11.98
C SER A 104 10.31 4.22 12.52
N GLN A 105 10.69 4.91 13.59
CA GLN A 105 11.97 4.65 14.26
C GLN A 105 12.00 3.27 14.92
N ALA A 106 10.88 2.85 15.53
CA ALA A 106 10.76 1.50 16.08
C ALA A 106 10.83 0.43 14.98
N LEU A 107 10.22 0.68 13.81
CA LEU A 107 10.32 -0.21 12.65
C LEU A 107 11.75 -0.26 12.10
N ALA A 108 12.43 0.88 12.00
CA ALA A 108 13.84 0.94 11.59
C ALA A 108 14.76 0.14 12.52
N LEU A 109 14.42 0.06 13.82
CA LEU A 109 15.15 -0.80 14.77
C LEU A 109 14.99 -2.29 14.43
N ALA A 110 13.79 -2.74 14.07
CA ALA A 110 13.52 -4.13 13.67
C ALA A 110 14.21 -4.49 12.33
N ALA A 111 14.41 -3.50 11.45
CA ALA A 111 15.08 -3.69 10.15
C ALA A 111 16.61 -3.71 10.23
N ARG A 112 17.22 -3.43 11.40
CA ARG A 112 18.68 -3.35 11.54
C ARG A 112 19.39 -4.65 11.18
N GLY A 113 20.48 -4.54 10.40
CA GLY A 113 21.29 -5.69 9.97
C GLY A 113 20.69 -6.52 8.85
N ARG A 114 19.53 -6.14 8.33
CA ARG A 114 18.84 -6.78 7.21
C ARG A 114 18.99 -5.99 5.92
N ASP A 115 18.72 -6.63 4.80
CA ASP A 115 18.64 -5.99 3.49
C ASP A 115 17.25 -5.33 3.38
N PHE A 116 17.19 -4.08 3.84
CA PHE A 116 15.92 -3.36 3.98
C PHE A 116 15.44 -2.83 2.63
N VAL A 117 14.23 -3.22 2.24
CA VAL A 117 13.50 -2.70 1.08
C VAL A 117 12.35 -1.82 1.58
N ALA A 118 12.40 -0.53 1.28
CA ALA A 118 11.36 0.42 1.60
C ALA A 118 10.52 0.73 0.36
N VAL A 119 9.22 0.48 0.42
CA VAL A 119 8.29 0.74 -0.69
C VAL A 119 7.52 2.01 -0.41
N ALA A 120 7.80 3.06 -1.16
CA ALA A 120 7.20 4.40 -1.05
C ALA A 120 6.37 4.76 -2.29
N GLY A 121 5.60 5.83 -2.18
CA GLY A 121 4.77 6.38 -3.24
C GLY A 121 3.37 6.69 -2.76
N ALA A 122 2.65 7.61 -3.39
CA ALA A 122 1.29 7.93 -3.00
C ALA A 122 0.36 6.68 -3.11
N HIS A 123 0.55 5.86 -4.14
CA HIS A 123 -0.29 4.69 -4.45
C HIS A 123 0.56 3.45 -4.72
N GLY A 124 -0.04 2.24 -4.61
CA GLY A 124 0.61 0.97 -4.95
C GLY A 124 1.52 0.38 -3.88
N LYS A 125 1.85 1.08 -2.79
CA LYS A 125 2.75 0.61 -1.72
C LYS A 125 2.40 -0.78 -1.19
N THR A 126 1.17 -0.96 -0.72
CA THR A 126 0.68 -2.21 -0.12
C THR A 126 0.69 -3.36 -1.11
N THR A 127 0.33 -3.10 -2.36
CA THR A 127 0.35 -4.11 -3.43
C THR A 127 1.77 -4.53 -3.75
N THR A 128 2.66 -3.57 -4.00
CA THR A 128 4.07 -3.85 -4.36
C THR A 128 4.82 -4.55 -3.22
N SER A 129 4.67 -4.08 -1.97
CA SER A 129 5.31 -4.70 -0.81
C SER A 129 4.74 -6.10 -0.53
N GLY A 130 3.42 -6.28 -0.67
CA GLY A 130 2.76 -7.57 -0.55
C GLY A 130 3.23 -8.59 -1.61
N MET A 131 3.30 -8.16 -2.87
CA MET A 131 3.84 -8.98 -3.96
C MET A 131 5.28 -9.41 -3.70
N LEU A 132 6.13 -8.46 -3.29
CA LEU A 132 7.54 -8.76 -3.02
C LEU A 132 7.68 -9.74 -1.85
N ALA A 133 6.93 -9.54 -0.75
CA ALA A 133 6.96 -10.41 0.41
C ALA A 133 6.50 -11.84 0.08
N GLU A 134 5.37 -11.98 -0.62
CA GLU A 134 4.83 -13.28 -1.03
C GLU A 134 5.77 -13.97 -2.03
N ALA A 135 6.25 -13.25 -3.05
CA ALA A 135 7.16 -13.81 -4.05
C ALA A 135 8.49 -14.29 -3.46
N LEU A 136 9.09 -13.54 -2.53
CA LEU A 136 10.29 -13.97 -1.83
C LEU A 136 10.04 -15.19 -0.93
N THR A 137 8.86 -15.27 -0.29
CA THR A 137 8.45 -16.44 0.49
C THR A 137 8.32 -17.67 -0.41
N VAL A 138 7.63 -17.55 -1.56
CA VAL A 138 7.49 -18.62 -2.56
C VAL A 138 8.86 -19.03 -3.15
N ALA A 139 9.78 -18.06 -3.34
CA ALA A 139 11.15 -18.32 -3.77
C ALA A 139 12.04 -18.93 -2.67
N GLY A 140 11.49 -19.24 -1.48
CA GLY A 140 12.23 -19.88 -0.37
C GLY A 140 13.20 -18.95 0.35
N ARG A 141 12.97 -17.62 0.31
CA ARG A 141 13.87 -16.62 0.93
C ARG A 141 13.46 -16.22 2.35
N ASP A 142 12.29 -16.61 2.81
CA ASP A 142 11.73 -16.34 4.15
C ASP A 142 11.99 -14.89 4.63
N PRO A 143 11.42 -13.86 3.94
CA PRO A 143 11.68 -12.47 4.26
C PRO A 143 10.96 -12.06 5.55
N SER A 144 11.49 -11.05 6.25
CA SER A 144 10.70 -10.28 7.21
C SER A 144 9.92 -9.19 6.47
N PHE A 145 8.73 -8.86 6.98
CA PHE A 145 7.94 -7.80 6.36
C PHE A 145 7.02 -7.06 7.33
N ALA A 146 6.72 -5.80 6.98
CA ALA A 146 5.82 -4.87 7.65
C ALA A 146 4.94 -4.17 6.61
N ILE A 147 3.75 -4.66 6.39
CA ILE A 147 2.83 -4.20 5.34
C ILE A 147 1.54 -3.73 6.00
N GLY A 148 1.01 -2.59 5.58
CA GLY A 148 -0.19 -1.98 6.15
C GLY A 148 -1.49 -2.75 5.89
N GLY A 149 -1.47 -3.78 5.06
CA GLY A 149 -2.56 -4.70 4.77
C GLY A 149 -2.19 -6.16 5.02
N VAL A 150 -3.19 -7.02 5.12
CA VAL A 150 -2.99 -8.47 5.19
C VAL A 150 -2.69 -9.00 3.79
N VAL A 151 -1.53 -9.64 3.59
CA VAL A 151 -1.22 -10.41 2.38
C VAL A 151 -2.01 -11.71 2.46
N ARG A 152 -2.94 -11.93 1.52
CA ARG A 152 -3.96 -12.99 1.65
C ARG A 152 -3.35 -14.38 1.80
N ALA A 153 -2.37 -14.73 0.97
CA ALA A 153 -1.74 -16.04 1.02
C ALA A 153 -0.89 -16.25 2.28
N LEU A 154 -0.37 -15.17 2.88
CA LEU A 154 0.44 -15.22 4.11
C LEU A 154 -0.42 -15.08 5.37
N GLY A 155 -1.67 -14.63 5.25
CA GLY A 155 -2.62 -14.46 6.35
C GLY A 155 -2.26 -13.35 7.35
N THR A 156 -1.23 -12.55 7.06
CA THR A 156 -0.72 -11.51 7.96
C THR A 156 -0.13 -10.33 7.16
N GLY A 157 0.00 -9.18 7.82
CA GLY A 157 0.75 -8.02 7.31
C GLY A 157 2.13 -7.87 7.96
N ALA A 158 2.50 -8.74 8.92
CA ALA A 158 3.78 -8.68 9.60
C ALA A 158 4.33 -10.08 9.85
N HIS A 159 5.65 -10.25 9.68
CA HIS A 159 6.36 -11.49 9.91
C HIS A 159 7.85 -11.22 10.13
N VAL A 160 8.47 -11.98 11.03
CA VAL A 160 9.93 -12.04 11.16
C VAL A 160 10.44 -13.35 10.58
N GLY A 161 11.00 -13.26 9.37
CA GLY A 161 11.62 -14.39 8.69
C GLY A 161 13.08 -14.58 9.05
N ALA A 162 13.62 -15.78 8.76
CA ALA A 162 15.03 -16.10 8.91
C ALA A 162 15.91 -15.52 7.78
N GLY A 163 15.31 -15.05 6.69
CA GLY A 163 16.02 -14.47 5.55
C GLY A 163 16.58 -13.08 5.84
N ARG A 164 17.45 -12.62 4.95
CA ARG A 164 18.09 -11.29 5.08
C ARG A 164 17.18 -10.13 4.69
N ALA A 165 16.23 -10.36 3.78
CA ALA A 165 15.33 -9.30 3.30
C ALA A 165 14.37 -8.86 4.40
N PHE A 166 14.19 -7.53 4.51
CA PHE A 166 13.15 -6.89 5.31
C PHE A 166 12.37 -5.92 4.43
N ILE A 167 11.08 -6.15 4.23
CA ILE A 167 10.24 -5.36 3.34
C ILE A 167 9.29 -4.53 4.19
N ALA A 168 9.23 -3.22 3.98
CA ALA A 168 8.24 -2.38 4.65
C ALA A 168 7.67 -1.32 3.74
N GLU A 169 6.41 -0.96 4.02
CA GLU A 169 5.84 0.25 3.46
C GLU A 169 6.49 1.48 4.10
N ALA A 170 6.88 2.42 3.26
CA ALA A 170 7.44 3.69 3.66
C ALA A 170 6.35 4.76 3.56
N ASP A 171 5.81 5.16 4.72
CA ASP A 171 4.68 6.10 4.80
C ASP A 171 5.17 7.54 4.62
N GLU A 172 4.82 8.11 3.48
CA GLU A 172 5.12 9.49 3.14
C GLU A 172 4.18 10.48 3.82
N SER A 173 3.01 10.06 4.28
CA SER A 173 1.93 10.95 4.71
C SER A 173 2.32 11.95 5.80
N ASP A 174 3.24 11.58 6.68
CA ASP A 174 3.75 12.39 7.80
C ASP A 174 5.27 12.58 7.77
N ARG A 175 5.91 12.32 6.62
CA ARG A 175 7.37 12.32 6.42
C ARG A 175 8.13 11.29 7.25
N SER A 176 7.44 10.36 7.90
CA SER A 176 8.09 9.37 8.79
C SER A 176 8.97 8.37 8.03
N PHE A 177 8.79 8.21 6.73
CA PHE A 177 9.65 7.40 5.88
C PHE A 177 11.12 7.92 5.85
N LEU A 178 11.36 9.21 6.11
CA LEU A 178 12.69 9.78 6.24
C LEU A 178 13.49 9.27 7.46
N ASN A 179 12.86 8.50 8.34
CA ASN A 179 13.55 7.82 9.45
C ASN A 179 14.17 6.48 9.05
N TYR A 180 13.97 6.04 7.80
CA TYR A 180 14.48 4.77 7.30
C TYR A 180 15.86 4.91 6.67
N GLU A 181 16.62 3.82 6.66
CA GLU A 181 17.90 3.69 5.97
C GLU A 181 17.87 2.41 5.10
N PRO A 182 17.10 2.40 4.00
CA PRO A 182 16.96 1.21 3.17
C PRO A 182 18.20 0.93 2.31
N LEU A 183 18.37 -0.35 1.95
CA LEU A 183 19.27 -0.78 0.89
C LEU A 183 18.64 -0.60 -0.48
N ILE A 184 17.32 -0.79 -0.56
CA ILE A 184 16.55 -0.64 -1.79
C ILE A 184 15.35 0.24 -1.48
N GLU A 185 15.19 1.31 -2.25
CA GLU A 185 13.97 2.12 -2.29
C GLU A 185 13.17 1.76 -3.54
N VAL A 186 11.92 1.35 -3.37
CA VAL A 186 10.98 1.19 -4.47
C VAL A 186 9.99 2.33 -4.41
N VAL A 187 9.98 3.18 -5.44
CA VAL A 187 9.06 4.32 -5.54
C VAL A 187 8.06 4.06 -6.66
N THR A 188 6.81 3.85 -6.30
CA THR A 188 5.74 3.51 -7.25
C THR A 188 5.26 4.73 -8.03
N ASN A 189 5.18 5.87 -7.39
CA ASN A 189 4.84 7.17 -7.98
C ASN A 189 5.17 8.32 -7.01
N VAL A 190 5.24 9.54 -7.54
CA VAL A 190 5.40 10.78 -6.77
C VAL A 190 4.28 11.72 -7.20
N GLU A 191 3.05 11.36 -6.90
CA GLU A 191 1.86 12.19 -7.13
C GLU A 191 1.52 12.94 -5.83
N PRO A 192 1.38 14.29 -5.86
CA PRO A 192 1.09 15.07 -4.66
C PRO A 192 -0.19 14.63 -3.95
N ASP A 193 -0.03 14.22 -2.71
CA ASP A 193 -1.10 13.91 -1.75
C ASP A 193 -0.72 14.50 -0.37
N HIS A 194 -1.57 14.35 0.62
CA HIS A 194 -1.30 14.78 2.01
C HIS A 194 -0.88 16.27 2.11
N LEU A 195 -1.48 17.14 1.30
CA LEU A 195 -1.15 18.56 1.27
C LEU A 195 -1.50 19.28 2.60
N ASP A 196 -2.34 18.67 3.43
CA ASP A 196 -2.55 19.08 4.82
C ASP A 196 -1.26 19.05 5.65
N ASN A 197 -0.34 18.11 5.38
CA ASN A 197 0.96 18.00 6.04
C ASN A 197 2.11 18.67 5.28
N TYR A 198 2.05 18.66 3.94
CA TYR A 198 3.12 19.19 3.10
C TYR A 198 2.95 20.66 2.72
N GLY A 199 1.72 21.16 2.70
CA GLY A 199 1.36 22.50 2.30
C GLY A 199 1.37 22.73 0.78
N THR A 200 2.39 22.23 0.06
CA THR A 200 2.49 22.40 -1.40
C THR A 200 2.95 21.11 -2.11
N PRO A 201 2.61 20.95 -3.41
CA PRO A 201 3.09 19.84 -4.22
C PRO A 201 4.63 19.74 -4.27
N GLU A 202 5.32 20.87 -4.34
CA GLU A 202 6.79 20.93 -4.38
C GLU A 202 7.43 20.46 -3.08
N ALA A 203 6.78 20.71 -1.93
CA ALA A 203 7.24 20.21 -0.64
C ALA A 203 7.07 18.70 -0.53
N PHE A 204 6.00 18.14 -1.12
CA PHE A 204 5.79 16.70 -1.23
C PHE A 204 6.87 16.05 -2.11
N GLU A 205 7.09 16.54 -3.32
CA GLU A 205 8.15 16.03 -4.22
C GLU A 205 9.54 16.12 -3.57
N ARG A 206 9.82 17.22 -2.87
CA ARG A 206 11.10 17.40 -2.17
C ARG A 206 11.36 16.32 -1.12
N ALA A 207 10.34 15.84 -0.42
CA ALA A 207 10.52 14.78 0.56
C ALA A 207 10.97 13.46 -0.10
N PHE A 208 10.51 13.14 -1.30
CA PHE A 208 11.01 11.97 -2.06
C PHE A 208 12.45 12.18 -2.55
N LEU A 209 12.80 13.40 -2.97
CA LEU A 209 14.17 13.74 -3.31
C LEU A 209 15.10 13.60 -2.08
N ASP A 210 14.65 14.06 -0.90
CA ASP A 210 15.40 13.93 0.34
C ASP A 210 15.53 12.46 0.76
N PHE A 211 14.48 11.64 0.55
CA PHE A 211 14.50 10.21 0.82
C PHE A 211 15.57 9.50 -0.02
N ALA A 212 15.54 9.66 -1.33
CA ALA A 212 16.51 9.04 -2.23
C ALA A 212 17.95 9.53 -2.00
N ARG A 213 18.13 10.80 -1.65
CA ARG A 213 19.46 11.39 -1.49
C ARG A 213 20.12 11.10 -0.14
N ASN A 214 19.32 11.16 0.94
CA ASN A 214 19.84 11.23 2.31
C ASN A 214 19.58 9.95 3.10
N CYS A 215 18.62 9.12 2.68
CA CYS A 215 18.21 7.94 3.44
C CYS A 215 18.70 6.63 2.83
N LEU A 216 18.90 6.56 1.52
CA LEU A 216 19.41 5.37 0.86
C LEU A 216 20.84 5.05 1.35
N ARG A 217 21.06 3.80 1.75
CA ARG A 217 22.40 3.35 2.21
C ARG A 217 23.44 3.46 1.11
N PRO A 218 24.72 3.71 1.45
CA PRO A 218 25.81 3.65 0.48
C PRO A 218 25.81 2.31 -0.28
N GLY A 219 25.84 2.37 -1.61
CA GLY A 219 25.73 1.21 -2.48
C GLY A 219 24.30 0.66 -2.64
N GLY A 220 23.32 1.35 -2.09
CA GLY A 220 21.91 1.04 -2.28
C GLY A 220 21.37 1.45 -3.64
N ARG A 221 20.12 1.04 -3.93
CA ARG A 221 19.49 1.26 -5.23
C ARG A 221 18.10 1.88 -5.10
N LEU A 222 17.84 2.90 -5.91
CA LEU A 222 16.51 3.45 -6.15
C LEU A 222 15.87 2.72 -7.34
N ILE A 223 14.70 2.11 -7.11
CA ILE A 223 13.86 1.51 -8.14
C ILE A 223 12.61 2.37 -8.28
N VAL A 224 12.37 2.98 -9.43
CA VAL A 224 11.34 4.01 -9.55
C VAL A 224 10.52 3.88 -10.84
N CYS A 225 9.21 4.11 -10.76
CA CYS A 225 8.31 4.08 -11.89
C CYS A 225 8.57 5.28 -12.82
N ALA A 226 8.96 5.01 -14.06
CA ALA A 226 9.22 6.03 -15.08
C ALA A 226 7.95 6.48 -15.81
N ASP A 227 6.86 5.75 -15.72
CA ASP A 227 5.56 6.14 -16.29
C ASP A 227 4.88 7.25 -15.48
N ASP A 228 5.29 7.41 -14.21
CA ASP A 228 4.85 8.52 -13.37
C ASP A 228 5.74 9.76 -13.59
N PRO A 229 5.16 10.93 -13.93
CA PRO A 229 5.96 12.13 -14.19
C PRO A 229 6.83 12.57 -12.99
N GLY A 230 6.33 12.42 -11.76
CA GLY A 230 7.09 12.73 -10.54
C GLY A 230 8.22 11.73 -10.31
N GLY A 231 7.95 10.43 -10.51
CA GLY A 231 8.95 9.36 -10.47
C GLY A 231 10.05 9.55 -11.51
N ALA A 232 9.70 9.95 -12.74
CA ALA A 232 10.68 10.25 -13.78
C ALA A 232 11.57 11.46 -13.41
N ARG A 233 11.02 12.49 -12.76
CA ARG A 233 11.84 13.62 -12.24
C ARG A 233 12.77 13.17 -11.13
N LEU A 234 12.27 12.35 -10.20
CA LEU A 234 13.07 11.77 -9.11
C LEU A 234 14.23 10.93 -9.66
N ALA A 235 13.96 10.07 -10.65
CA ALA A 235 14.98 9.23 -11.29
C ALA A 235 16.13 10.06 -11.86
N ARG A 236 15.82 11.13 -12.61
CA ARG A 236 16.83 12.01 -13.20
C ARG A 236 17.67 12.70 -12.12
N ALA A 237 17.01 13.29 -11.13
CA ALA A 237 17.70 13.96 -10.04
C ALA A 237 18.63 13.00 -9.26
N ALA A 238 18.14 11.80 -8.94
CA ALA A 238 18.93 10.79 -8.24
C ALA A 238 20.16 10.35 -9.04
N ALA A 239 20.01 10.14 -10.37
CA ALA A 239 21.11 9.79 -11.25
C ALA A 239 22.18 10.91 -11.30
N GLU A 240 21.77 12.18 -11.33
CA GLU A 240 22.69 13.33 -11.28
C GLU A 240 23.53 13.38 -9.99
N TRP A 241 23.00 12.83 -8.89
CA TRP A 241 23.72 12.72 -7.60
C TRP A 241 24.60 11.47 -7.49
N GLY A 242 24.60 10.62 -8.54
CA GLY A 242 25.36 9.36 -8.54
C GLY A 242 24.68 8.23 -7.75
N VAL A 243 23.38 8.34 -7.46
CA VAL A 243 22.60 7.26 -6.91
C VAL A 243 22.38 6.19 -7.98
N SER A 244 22.53 4.92 -7.61
CA SER A 244 22.19 3.79 -8.49
C SER A 244 20.68 3.75 -8.73
N VAL A 245 20.23 3.96 -9.96
CA VAL A 245 18.81 4.02 -10.32
C VAL A 245 18.44 2.89 -11.27
N THR A 246 17.34 2.21 -10.99
CA THR A 246 16.63 1.32 -11.92
C THR A 246 15.24 1.86 -12.14
N THR A 247 14.88 2.21 -13.37
CA THR A 247 13.53 2.63 -13.70
C THR A 247 12.69 1.45 -14.21
N TYR A 248 11.38 1.48 -13.98
CA TYR A 248 10.45 0.51 -14.54
C TYR A 248 9.21 1.18 -15.13
N GLY A 249 8.58 0.53 -16.11
CA GLY A 249 7.41 1.09 -16.79
C GLY A 249 6.93 0.24 -17.96
N VAL A 250 5.87 0.71 -18.62
CA VAL A 250 5.35 0.08 -19.85
C VAL A 250 6.13 0.50 -21.10
N ARG A 251 6.84 1.65 -21.05
CA ARG A 251 7.69 2.12 -22.14
C ARG A 251 9.08 1.52 -21.98
N GLY A 252 9.57 0.89 -23.05
CA GLY A 252 10.94 0.39 -23.10
C GLY A 252 11.84 1.36 -23.88
N PRO A 253 13.16 1.08 -23.93
CA PRO A 253 14.13 1.88 -24.67
C PRO A 253 13.73 2.09 -26.12
N GLY A 254 13.82 3.33 -26.61
CA GLY A 254 13.49 3.71 -27.99
C GLY A 254 12.03 4.03 -28.29
N ALA A 255 11.14 4.03 -27.28
CA ALA A 255 9.70 4.26 -27.49
C ALA A 255 9.30 5.75 -27.67
N GLY A 256 10.24 6.69 -27.67
CA GLY A 256 9.95 8.11 -27.93
C GLY A 256 10.79 9.12 -27.14
N GLY A 257 11.83 8.68 -26.46
CA GLY A 257 12.80 9.53 -25.77
C GLY A 257 14.05 9.83 -26.61
N ASP A 258 14.99 10.59 -26.05
CA ASP A 258 16.30 10.89 -26.64
C ASP A 258 17.28 9.70 -26.61
N GLY A 259 16.79 8.50 -26.34
CA GLY A 259 17.55 7.24 -26.29
C GLY A 259 18.34 7.02 -24.99
N ARG A 260 18.04 7.77 -23.94
CA ARG A 260 18.64 7.55 -22.61
C ARG A 260 17.74 6.66 -21.76
N LEU A 261 18.31 5.62 -21.15
CA LEU A 261 17.56 4.71 -20.25
C LEU A 261 16.96 5.40 -19.03
N VAL A 262 17.36 6.64 -18.70
CA VAL A 262 16.74 7.44 -17.63
C VAL A 262 15.36 7.97 -18.04
N ASP A 263 15.12 8.16 -19.34
CA ASP A 263 13.84 8.58 -19.91
C ASP A 263 12.98 7.37 -20.34
N ASP A 264 13.61 6.21 -20.53
CA ASP A 264 12.98 4.93 -20.85
C ASP A 264 13.22 3.94 -19.68
N ALA A 265 12.29 3.02 -19.44
CA ALA A 265 12.39 2.10 -18.32
C ALA A 265 13.48 1.03 -18.54
N HIS A 266 14.35 0.84 -17.53
CA HIS A 266 15.30 -0.29 -17.50
C HIS A 266 14.57 -1.64 -17.40
N VAL A 267 13.41 -1.65 -16.71
CA VAL A 267 12.51 -2.80 -16.62
C VAL A 267 11.22 -2.45 -17.34
N ARG A 268 10.99 -3.12 -18.46
CA ARG A 268 9.75 -2.98 -19.23
C ARG A 268 8.78 -4.07 -18.85
N VAL A 269 7.54 -3.69 -18.49
CA VAL A 269 6.39 -4.58 -18.43
C VAL A 269 5.53 -4.39 -19.68
N GLN A 270 5.27 -5.44 -20.42
CA GLN A 270 4.39 -5.42 -21.58
C GLN A 270 3.21 -6.36 -21.32
N ILE A 271 2.02 -5.79 -21.14
CA ILE A 271 0.80 -6.54 -20.95
C ILE A 271 0.41 -7.24 -22.25
N THR A 272 0.25 -8.54 -22.22
CA THR A 272 -0.09 -9.39 -23.35
C THR A 272 -1.55 -9.81 -23.36
N GLU A 273 -2.14 -10.00 -22.16
CA GLU A 273 -3.55 -10.38 -22.02
C GLU A 273 -4.14 -9.80 -20.73
N ARG A 274 -5.41 -9.43 -20.79
CA ARG A 274 -6.21 -8.94 -19.67
C ARG A 274 -7.42 -9.83 -19.48
N ARG A 275 -7.53 -10.46 -18.31
CA ARG A 275 -8.62 -11.36 -17.93
C ARG A 275 -9.40 -10.79 -16.74
N ALA A 276 -10.62 -11.28 -16.48
CA ALA A 276 -11.41 -10.89 -15.31
C ALA A 276 -10.77 -11.32 -13.98
N ASP A 277 -9.97 -12.37 -14.00
CA ASP A 277 -9.30 -12.98 -12.84
C ASP A 277 -7.80 -12.74 -12.79
N GLY A 278 -7.23 -12.08 -13.80
CA GLY A 278 -5.77 -11.91 -13.86
C GLY A 278 -5.25 -11.05 -15.00
N THR A 279 -3.94 -10.96 -15.09
CA THR A 279 -3.23 -10.22 -16.14
C THR A 279 -1.99 -11.00 -16.56
N SER A 280 -1.83 -11.26 -17.87
CA SER A 280 -0.59 -11.80 -18.43
C SER A 280 0.27 -10.67 -18.98
N ALA A 281 1.56 -10.76 -18.76
CA ALA A 281 2.55 -9.78 -19.22
C ALA A 281 3.88 -10.45 -19.54
N THR A 282 4.82 -9.69 -20.11
CA THR A 282 6.21 -10.05 -20.18
C THR A 282 7.06 -8.98 -19.51
N LEU A 283 8.15 -9.41 -18.87
CA LEU A 283 9.15 -8.55 -18.24
C LEU A 283 10.47 -8.64 -19.03
N THR A 284 11.08 -7.49 -19.29
CA THR A 284 12.40 -7.40 -19.91
C THR A 284 13.26 -6.43 -19.12
N LEU A 285 14.49 -6.82 -18.81
CA LEU A 285 15.48 -6.00 -18.12
C LEU A 285 16.62 -5.65 -19.07
N TRP A 286 16.95 -4.38 -19.16
CA TRP A 286 18.18 -3.86 -19.76
C TRP A 286 19.16 -3.47 -18.67
N SER A 287 20.36 -4.07 -18.68
CA SER A 287 21.40 -3.82 -17.68
C SER A 287 22.73 -3.54 -18.37
N ASP A 288 23.56 -2.66 -17.78
CA ASP A 288 24.93 -2.45 -18.23
C ASP A 288 25.83 -3.57 -17.73
N GLU A 289 26.39 -4.37 -18.65
CA GLU A 289 27.33 -5.46 -18.29
C GLU A 289 28.70 -4.94 -17.84
N THR A 290 29.04 -3.69 -18.17
CA THR A 290 30.44 -3.26 -18.10
C THR A 290 30.85 -2.64 -16.76
N THR A 291 29.89 -2.13 -15.96
CA THR A 291 30.26 -1.32 -14.79
C THR A 291 29.86 -1.90 -13.43
N GLY A 292 28.88 -2.81 -13.35
CA GLY A 292 28.33 -3.21 -12.05
C GLY A 292 27.92 -2.01 -11.17
N GLY A 293 27.96 -0.83 -11.75
CA GLY A 293 27.65 0.47 -11.18
C GLY A 293 26.37 1.05 -11.77
N PRO A 294 25.95 2.23 -11.30
CA PRO A 294 24.80 2.91 -11.88
C PRO A 294 25.03 3.07 -13.37
N PRO A 295 24.07 2.71 -14.24
CA PRO A 295 24.21 2.95 -15.64
C PRO A 295 24.39 4.47 -15.85
N ALA A 296 25.57 4.85 -16.36
CA ALA A 296 25.66 6.09 -17.11
C ALA A 296 24.57 6.04 -18.20
N PRO A 297 24.14 7.14 -18.80
CA PRO A 297 23.17 7.11 -19.88
C PRO A 297 23.70 6.20 -21.00
N VAL A 298 23.32 4.91 -20.91
CA VAL A 298 23.80 3.84 -21.80
C VAL A 298 22.81 3.74 -22.95
N ARG A 299 23.31 3.59 -24.16
CA ARG A 299 22.45 3.33 -25.31
C ARG A 299 21.90 1.91 -25.21
N PRO A 300 20.65 1.65 -25.65
CA PRO A 300 20.06 0.30 -25.60
C PRO A 300 20.93 -0.78 -26.27
N GLU A 301 21.69 -0.41 -27.29
CA GLU A 301 22.61 -1.28 -28.01
C GLU A 301 23.83 -1.73 -27.19
N ASP A 302 24.14 -1.03 -26.09
CA ASP A 302 25.28 -1.30 -25.21
C ASP A 302 24.86 -2.07 -23.95
N CYS A 303 23.59 -2.49 -23.84
CA CYS A 303 23.04 -3.17 -22.68
C CYS A 303 22.90 -4.68 -22.88
N ALA A 304 23.16 -5.45 -21.82
CA ALA A 304 22.69 -6.84 -21.74
C ALA A 304 21.17 -6.85 -21.58
N VAL A 305 20.50 -7.75 -22.28
CA VAL A 305 19.05 -7.90 -22.23
C VAL A 305 18.67 -9.22 -21.60
N THR A 306 17.94 -9.17 -20.50
CA THR A 306 17.31 -10.33 -19.85
C THR A 306 15.82 -10.34 -20.13
N GLY A 307 15.32 -11.38 -20.78
CA GLY A 307 13.89 -11.50 -21.15
C GLY A 307 13.69 -11.54 -22.66
N PRO A 308 12.41 -11.52 -23.15
CA PRO A 308 11.19 -11.37 -22.34
C PRO A 308 10.89 -12.60 -21.46
N ILE A 309 10.57 -12.35 -20.19
CA ILE A 309 10.20 -13.38 -19.20
C ILE A 309 8.68 -13.31 -18.99
N PRO A 310 7.93 -14.42 -19.13
CA PRO A 310 6.50 -14.44 -18.87
C PRO A 310 6.17 -14.12 -17.41
N LEU A 311 5.12 -13.31 -17.22
CA LEU A 311 4.52 -12.98 -15.93
C LEU A 311 3.03 -13.26 -16.00
N GLU A 312 2.54 -14.16 -15.16
CA GLU A 312 1.13 -14.49 -15.03
C GLU A 312 0.65 -14.06 -13.65
N LEU A 313 -0.23 -13.08 -13.58
CA LEU A 313 -0.79 -12.57 -12.33
C LEU A 313 -2.24 -13.05 -12.16
N ASN A 314 -2.58 -13.51 -10.94
CA ASN A 314 -3.92 -13.92 -10.54
C ASN A 314 -4.78 -12.76 -10.01
N VAL A 315 -4.34 -11.53 -10.22
CA VAL A 315 -5.07 -10.29 -9.86
C VAL A 315 -5.20 -9.43 -11.11
N PRO A 316 -6.41 -8.96 -11.44
CA PRO A 316 -6.62 -8.14 -12.62
C PRO A 316 -6.15 -6.71 -12.41
N GLY A 317 -5.63 -6.08 -13.47
CA GLY A 317 -5.32 -4.65 -13.49
C GLY A 317 -3.95 -4.33 -14.10
N ASP A 318 -3.91 -3.33 -14.97
CA ASP A 318 -2.68 -2.87 -15.60
C ASP A 318 -1.71 -2.27 -14.55
N HIS A 319 -2.25 -1.57 -13.55
CA HIS A 319 -1.49 -1.03 -12.42
C HIS A 319 -0.87 -2.16 -11.58
N VAL A 320 -1.55 -3.31 -11.44
CA VAL A 320 -1.03 -4.48 -10.71
C VAL A 320 0.19 -5.07 -11.43
N ALA A 321 0.17 -5.11 -12.78
CA ALA A 321 1.31 -5.55 -13.58
C ALA A 321 2.50 -4.56 -13.48
N LEU A 322 2.21 -3.27 -13.37
CA LEU A 322 3.22 -2.24 -13.15
C LEU A 322 3.86 -2.35 -11.76
N ASP A 323 3.05 -2.53 -10.71
CA ASP A 323 3.53 -2.79 -9.35
C ASP A 323 4.41 -4.06 -9.30
N ALA A 324 4.01 -5.11 -10.03
CA ALA A 324 4.78 -6.34 -10.15
C ALA A 324 6.15 -6.13 -10.82
N ALA A 325 6.27 -5.21 -11.77
CA ALA A 325 7.57 -4.89 -12.37
C ALA A 325 8.53 -4.25 -11.37
N GLY A 326 8.04 -3.36 -10.50
CA GLY A 326 8.82 -2.80 -9.40
C GLY A 326 9.26 -3.86 -8.38
N ALA A 327 8.33 -4.75 -7.98
CA ALA A 327 8.63 -5.86 -7.09
C ALA A 327 9.61 -6.87 -7.71
N TRP A 328 9.51 -7.14 -9.03
CA TRP A 328 10.43 -7.99 -9.76
C TRP A 328 11.85 -7.43 -9.78
N ALA A 329 11.98 -6.13 -10.05
CA ALA A 329 13.28 -5.45 -10.02
C ALA A 329 13.92 -5.53 -8.63
N ALA A 330 13.14 -5.30 -7.56
CA ALA A 330 13.63 -5.43 -6.19
C ALA A 330 14.05 -6.87 -5.84
N GLY A 331 13.30 -7.87 -6.29
CA GLY A 331 13.65 -9.28 -6.09
C GLY A 331 14.95 -9.69 -6.77
N ILE A 332 15.21 -9.19 -7.97
CA ILE A 332 16.48 -9.40 -8.70
C ILE A 332 17.63 -8.74 -7.94
N GLU A 333 17.46 -7.50 -7.47
CA GLU A 333 18.47 -6.81 -6.68
C GLU A 333 18.80 -7.55 -5.37
N LEU A 334 17.82 -8.26 -4.78
CA LEU A 334 18.01 -9.17 -3.65
C LEU A 334 18.62 -10.55 -4.04
N GLY A 335 19.03 -10.73 -5.30
CA GLY A 335 19.69 -11.92 -5.79
C GLY A 335 18.77 -13.10 -6.08
N VAL A 336 17.52 -12.87 -6.41
CA VAL A 336 16.61 -13.91 -6.92
C VAL A 336 16.75 -14.00 -8.44
N ASP A 337 16.82 -15.22 -8.97
CA ASP A 337 16.82 -15.45 -10.41
C ASP A 337 15.60 -14.79 -11.09
N PRO A 338 15.78 -14.06 -12.19
CA PRO A 338 14.70 -13.31 -12.85
C PRO A 338 13.48 -14.16 -13.22
N ALA A 339 13.69 -15.37 -13.74
CA ALA A 339 12.59 -16.25 -14.12
C ALA A 339 11.90 -16.88 -12.90
N LEU A 340 12.66 -17.19 -11.84
CA LEU A 340 12.08 -17.62 -10.55
C LEU A 340 11.25 -16.50 -9.94
N MET A 341 11.75 -15.26 -9.94
CA MET A 341 11.04 -14.12 -9.37
C MET A 341 9.71 -13.86 -10.09
N ALA A 342 9.70 -13.89 -11.42
CA ALA A 342 8.48 -13.72 -12.22
C ALA A 342 7.45 -14.83 -11.93
N ARG A 343 7.88 -16.09 -11.87
CA ARG A 343 6.99 -17.21 -11.48
C ARG A 343 6.45 -17.06 -10.05
N SER A 344 7.28 -16.60 -9.12
CA SER A 344 6.89 -16.42 -7.72
C SER A 344 5.88 -15.29 -7.55
N LEU A 345 6.00 -14.20 -8.33
CA LEU A 345 5.00 -13.12 -8.38
C LEU A 345 3.63 -13.62 -8.87
N GLY A 346 3.60 -14.64 -9.72
CA GLY A 346 2.36 -15.27 -10.18
C GLY A 346 1.55 -15.96 -9.06
N ALA A 347 2.16 -16.25 -7.91
CA ALA A 347 1.45 -16.78 -6.76
C ALA A 347 0.62 -15.72 -6.01
N PHE A 348 0.88 -14.43 -6.25
CA PHE A 348 0.25 -13.35 -5.51
C PHE A 348 -1.28 -13.40 -5.57
N GLY A 349 -1.87 -13.60 -4.40
CA GLY A 349 -3.32 -13.73 -4.22
C GLY A 349 -4.04 -12.41 -3.87
N GLY A 350 -3.32 -11.29 -3.86
CA GLY A 350 -3.83 -9.98 -3.46
C GLY A 350 -3.59 -9.64 -1.98
N THR A 351 -3.81 -8.40 -1.67
CA THR A 351 -3.85 -7.88 -0.28
C THR A 351 -5.28 -7.53 0.09
N GLY A 352 -5.59 -7.57 1.37
CA GLY A 352 -6.92 -7.19 1.85
C GLY A 352 -7.30 -5.78 1.41
N ARG A 353 -8.55 -5.61 1.05
CA ARG A 353 -9.10 -4.35 0.54
C ARG A 353 -8.42 -3.81 -0.74
N ARG A 354 -7.87 -4.68 -1.61
CA ARG A 354 -7.34 -4.31 -2.93
C ARG A 354 -7.97 -5.24 -3.97
N PHE A 355 -9.01 -4.77 -4.62
CA PHE A 355 -9.92 -5.54 -5.48
C PHE A 355 -10.35 -6.85 -4.79
N GLU A 356 -10.67 -6.76 -3.51
CA GLU A 356 -10.97 -7.92 -2.67
C GLU A 356 -12.37 -8.45 -2.95
N ASP A 357 -12.46 -9.70 -3.41
CA ASP A 357 -13.75 -10.38 -3.57
C ASP A 357 -14.39 -10.64 -2.21
N ARG A 358 -15.60 -10.11 -2.01
CA ARG A 358 -16.36 -10.25 -0.77
C ARG A 358 -17.46 -11.31 -0.91
N GLY A 359 -17.68 -11.81 -2.13
CA GLY A 359 -18.65 -12.85 -2.46
C GLY A 359 -19.64 -12.45 -3.54
N GLU A 360 -20.56 -13.36 -3.81
CA GLU A 360 -21.62 -13.18 -4.81
C GLU A 360 -22.98 -13.56 -4.23
N ALA A 361 -24.00 -12.75 -4.50
CA ALA A 361 -25.40 -13.05 -4.15
C ALA A 361 -26.34 -12.52 -5.24
N ASP A 362 -27.42 -13.23 -5.53
CA ASP A 362 -28.41 -12.90 -6.59
C ASP A 362 -27.74 -12.64 -7.96
N GLY A 363 -26.65 -13.36 -8.29
CA GLY A 363 -25.87 -13.18 -9.50
C GLY A 363 -25.06 -11.87 -9.57
N VAL A 364 -24.95 -11.13 -8.47
CA VAL A 364 -24.17 -9.89 -8.34
C VAL A 364 -22.92 -10.15 -7.52
N ARG A 365 -21.76 -9.85 -8.11
CA ARG A 365 -20.46 -9.95 -7.43
C ARG A 365 -20.17 -8.66 -6.64
N VAL A 366 -19.69 -8.79 -5.41
CA VAL A 366 -19.35 -7.66 -4.52
C VAL A 366 -17.84 -7.66 -4.27
N VAL A 367 -17.21 -6.52 -4.51
CA VAL A 367 -15.76 -6.30 -4.36
C VAL A 367 -15.52 -5.12 -3.43
N ASP A 368 -14.53 -5.20 -2.54
CA ASP A 368 -14.08 -4.09 -1.68
C ASP A 368 -12.72 -3.57 -2.11
N ASP A 369 -12.57 -2.24 -2.14
CA ASP A 369 -11.29 -1.60 -2.48
C ASP A 369 -11.01 -0.38 -1.61
N TYR A 370 -9.77 -0.27 -1.18
CA TYR A 370 -9.29 0.82 -0.32
C TYR A 370 -9.05 2.14 -1.08
N ALA A 371 -9.21 2.16 -2.40
CA ALA A 371 -8.96 3.35 -3.24
C ALA A 371 -9.67 4.58 -2.66
N HIS A 372 -8.91 5.63 -2.43
CA HIS A 372 -9.37 6.85 -1.80
C HIS A 372 -8.73 8.12 -2.39
N HIS A 373 -7.95 7.97 -3.44
CA HIS A 373 -7.43 9.05 -4.29
C HIS A 373 -8.02 8.92 -5.71
N PRO A 374 -8.27 10.03 -6.44
CA PRO A 374 -8.87 9.97 -7.76
C PRO A 374 -8.15 9.06 -8.76
N THR A 375 -6.82 9.06 -8.76
CA THR A 375 -5.99 8.19 -9.62
C THR A 375 -6.20 6.72 -9.33
N GLU A 376 -6.29 6.33 -8.04
CA GLU A 376 -6.59 4.95 -7.64
C GLU A 376 -7.98 4.52 -8.11
N ILE A 377 -8.99 5.39 -7.90
CA ILE A 377 -10.38 5.12 -8.31
C ILE A 377 -10.48 4.96 -9.83
N GLU A 378 -9.76 5.78 -10.59
CA GLU A 378 -9.74 5.67 -12.05
C GLU A 378 -9.14 4.31 -12.49
N ALA A 379 -8.01 3.90 -11.94
CA ALA A 379 -7.37 2.62 -12.22
C ALA A 379 -8.25 1.43 -11.84
N LEU A 380 -8.87 1.50 -10.65
CA LEU A 380 -9.84 0.54 -10.14
C LEU A 380 -11.03 0.38 -11.10
N LEU A 381 -11.67 1.49 -11.48
CA LEU A 381 -12.89 1.46 -12.29
C LEU A 381 -12.62 1.03 -13.73
N ARG A 382 -11.46 1.36 -14.30
CA ARG A 382 -11.03 0.80 -15.61
C ARG A 382 -10.93 -0.73 -15.54
N THR A 383 -10.39 -1.28 -14.46
CA THR A 383 -10.33 -2.72 -14.22
C THR A 383 -11.72 -3.31 -14.02
N ALA A 384 -12.54 -2.69 -13.16
CA ALA A 384 -13.90 -3.13 -12.85
C ALA A 384 -14.81 -3.18 -14.08
N ARG A 385 -14.74 -2.19 -14.96
CA ARG A 385 -15.50 -2.17 -16.22
C ARG A 385 -15.18 -3.36 -17.12
N ARG A 386 -13.91 -3.74 -17.19
CA ARG A 386 -13.51 -4.92 -17.97
C ARG A 386 -14.06 -6.19 -17.33
N VAL A 387 -13.89 -6.36 -16.03
CA VAL A 387 -14.39 -7.52 -15.27
C VAL A 387 -15.91 -7.65 -15.38
N ALA A 388 -16.66 -6.54 -15.24
CA ALA A 388 -18.11 -6.53 -15.40
C ALA A 388 -18.53 -6.80 -16.85
N GLY A 389 -17.79 -6.26 -17.83
CA GLY A 389 -18.06 -6.45 -19.27
C GLY A 389 -17.97 -7.92 -19.72
N GLU A 390 -17.05 -8.71 -19.17
CA GLU A 390 -16.96 -10.15 -19.44
C GLU A 390 -18.19 -10.93 -18.94
N ARG A 391 -18.90 -10.39 -17.94
CA ARG A 391 -20.16 -10.93 -17.40
C ARG A 391 -21.41 -10.33 -18.07
N GLY A 392 -21.23 -9.36 -18.97
CA GLY A 392 -22.33 -8.58 -19.58
C GLY A 392 -23.04 -7.66 -18.59
N GLY A 393 -22.40 -7.35 -17.46
CA GLY A 393 -22.94 -6.55 -16.36
C GLY A 393 -22.42 -5.10 -16.35
N ARG A 394 -22.94 -4.34 -15.40
CA ARG A 394 -22.61 -2.94 -15.11
C ARG A 394 -21.66 -2.84 -13.91
N VAL A 395 -21.02 -1.69 -13.76
CA VAL A 395 -20.22 -1.33 -12.57
C VAL A 395 -21.02 -0.36 -11.71
N LEU A 396 -21.35 -0.77 -10.49
CA LEU A 396 -22.04 0.04 -9.49
C LEU A 396 -21.07 0.34 -8.34
N VAL A 397 -20.96 1.60 -7.91
CA VAL A 397 -20.00 2.04 -6.89
C VAL A 397 -20.70 2.65 -5.69
N LEU A 398 -20.41 2.12 -4.51
CA LEU A 398 -20.66 2.76 -3.22
C LEU A 398 -19.34 3.41 -2.76
N PHE A 399 -19.23 4.72 -2.92
CA PHE A 399 -18.02 5.48 -2.60
C PHE A 399 -18.14 6.19 -1.26
N GLN A 400 -17.12 6.06 -0.42
CA GLN A 400 -16.97 6.85 0.82
C GLN A 400 -15.75 7.76 0.70
N PRO A 401 -15.93 9.09 0.58
CA PRO A 401 -14.81 10.03 0.65
C PRO A 401 -14.11 9.95 2.01
N HIS A 402 -12.79 10.14 2.02
CA HIS A 402 -11.96 10.09 3.23
C HIS A 402 -11.28 11.44 3.45
N LEU A 403 -11.45 12.03 4.64
CA LEU A 403 -11.07 13.39 5.02
C LEU A 403 -11.89 14.49 4.30
N PHE A 404 -12.33 15.47 5.04
CA PHE A 404 -13.06 16.61 4.47
C PHE A 404 -12.17 17.48 3.58
N SER A 405 -10.93 17.74 4.02
CA SER A 405 -9.94 18.51 3.26
C SER A 405 -9.65 17.89 1.89
N ARG A 406 -9.42 16.57 1.85
CA ARG A 406 -9.19 15.83 0.60
C ARG A 406 -10.44 15.84 -0.28
N THR A 407 -11.61 15.65 0.32
CA THR A 407 -12.90 15.69 -0.39
C THR A 407 -13.10 17.01 -1.09
N GLU A 408 -12.84 18.13 -0.42
CA GLU A 408 -12.95 19.47 -0.98
C GLU A 408 -11.92 19.70 -2.10
N ALA A 409 -10.65 19.40 -1.84
CA ALA A 409 -9.56 19.66 -2.77
C ALA A 409 -9.69 18.86 -4.08
N PHE A 410 -10.16 17.61 -4.00
CA PHE A 410 -10.20 16.71 -5.15
C PHE A 410 -11.60 16.43 -5.69
N ALA A 411 -12.67 17.10 -5.22
CA ALA A 411 -14.04 16.83 -5.64
C ALA A 411 -14.23 16.76 -7.17
N PRO A 412 -13.68 17.67 -8.00
CA PRO A 412 -13.81 17.57 -9.45
C PRO A 412 -13.12 16.32 -10.04
N ARG A 413 -11.95 15.95 -9.50
CA ARG A 413 -11.20 14.77 -9.94
C ARG A 413 -11.91 13.48 -9.50
N PHE A 414 -12.46 13.45 -8.27
CA PHE A 414 -13.30 12.34 -7.81
C PHE A 414 -14.52 12.15 -8.71
N GLY A 415 -15.23 13.26 -9.03
CA GLY A 415 -16.36 13.19 -9.93
C GLY A 415 -15.98 12.61 -11.29
N ALA A 416 -14.89 13.09 -11.89
CA ALA A 416 -14.41 12.59 -13.18
C ALA A 416 -14.06 11.09 -13.13
N ALA A 417 -13.35 10.62 -12.10
CA ALA A 417 -12.99 9.22 -11.92
C ALA A 417 -14.23 8.32 -11.73
N LEU A 418 -15.14 8.74 -10.84
CA LEU A 418 -16.39 8.01 -10.55
C LEU A 418 -17.34 7.96 -11.76
N GLY A 419 -17.26 8.93 -12.68
CA GLY A 419 -18.01 8.92 -13.94
C GLY A 419 -17.67 7.73 -14.87
N LEU A 420 -16.67 6.93 -14.53
CA LEU A 420 -16.39 5.66 -15.22
C LEU A 420 -17.33 4.53 -14.78
N ALA A 421 -18.06 4.67 -13.68
CA ALA A 421 -19.08 3.71 -13.26
C ALA A 421 -20.42 3.95 -13.96
N ASP A 422 -21.28 2.94 -13.97
CA ASP A 422 -22.64 3.04 -14.54
C ASP A 422 -23.64 3.60 -13.53
N GLU A 423 -23.41 3.35 -12.22
CA GLU A 423 -24.20 3.89 -11.12
C GLU A 423 -23.28 4.23 -9.95
N VAL A 424 -23.51 5.38 -9.32
CA VAL A 424 -22.72 5.87 -8.18
C VAL A 424 -23.61 6.29 -7.03
N VAL A 425 -23.34 5.73 -5.87
CA VAL A 425 -23.91 6.18 -4.58
C VAL A 425 -22.76 6.64 -3.70
N VAL A 426 -22.86 7.84 -3.15
CA VAL A 426 -21.83 8.41 -2.27
C VAL A 426 -22.32 8.37 -0.84
N ALA A 427 -21.53 7.81 0.06
CA ALA A 427 -21.74 7.75 1.50
C ALA A 427 -21.23 9.04 2.20
N PRO A 428 -21.48 9.23 3.51
CA PRO A 428 -20.88 10.32 4.28
C PRO A 428 -19.35 10.28 4.24
N VAL A 429 -18.72 11.46 4.34
CA VAL A 429 -17.27 11.56 4.45
C VAL A 429 -16.81 10.86 5.73
N TYR A 430 -15.80 9.98 5.63
CA TYR A 430 -15.11 9.44 6.78
C TYR A 430 -14.11 10.47 7.33
N PRO A 431 -14.33 11.00 8.54
CA PRO A 431 -13.60 12.18 9.02
C PRO A 431 -12.15 11.88 9.41
N ALA A 432 -11.85 10.63 9.81
CA ALA A 432 -10.57 10.21 10.38
C ALA A 432 -10.10 11.13 11.52
N ARG A 433 -9.16 12.05 11.23
CA ARG A 433 -8.61 13.00 12.22
C ARG A 433 -9.23 14.41 12.16
N GLU A 434 -10.11 14.66 11.20
CA GLU A 434 -10.77 15.95 10.99
C GLU A 434 -12.16 15.98 11.63
N THR A 435 -12.75 17.16 11.77
CA THR A 435 -14.10 17.33 12.29
C THR A 435 -15.00 18.03 11.27
N GLN A 436 -16.30 17.73 11.30
CA GLN A 436 -17.27 18.40 10.43
C GLN A 436 -17.35 19.91 10.72
N GLU A 437 -17.03 20.33 11.94
CA GLU A 437 -17.06 21.73 12.36
C GLU A 437 -16.02 22.57 11.62
N ASP A 438 -14.86 21.99 11.30
CA ASP A 438 -13.80 22.64 10.54
C ASP A 438 -14.17 22.76 9.04
N PHE A 439 -15.09 21.91 8.56
CA PHE A 439 -15.50 21.81 7.15
C PHE A 439 -17.03 21.79 7.01
N PRO A 440 -17.76 22.83 7.46
CA PRO A 440 -19.22 22.77 7.63
C PRO A 440 -20.02 22.56 6.33
N LEU A 441 -19.42 22.86 5.17
CA LEU A 441 -20.06 22.74 3.86
C LEU A 441 -19.66 21.49 3.08
N VAL A 442 -18.67 20.73 3.57
CA VAL A 442 -18.14 19.57 2.87
C VAL A 442 -18.87 18.30 3.33
N THR A 443 -19.51 17.63 2.40
CA THR A 443 -20.20 16.36 2.62
C THR A 443 -19.95 15.41 1.44
N GLY A 444 -20.51 14.20 1.46
CA GLY A 444 -20.49 13.32 0.29
C GLY A 444 -21.17 13.94 -0.95
N ALA A 445 -22.12 14.85 -0.77
CA ALA A 445 -22.75 15.60 -1.86
C ALA A 445 -21.73 16.44 -2.65
N THR A 446 -20.67 16.93 -1.98
CA THR A 446 -19.58 17.68 -2.61
C THR A 446 -18.95 16.92 -3.78
N VAL A 447 -18.85 15.59 -3.67
CA VAL A 447 -18.39 14.72 -4.76
C VAL A 447 -19.55 14.33 -5.68
N ALA A 448 -20.69 13.92 -5.13
CA ALA A 448 -21.83 13.43 -5.90
C ALA A 448 -22.27 14.44 -6.98
N ASP A 449 -22.30 15.74 -6.65
CA ASP A 449 -22.67 16.84 -7.55
C ASP A 449 -21.68 17.05 -8.70
N ARG A 450 -20.51 16.40 -8.66
CA ARG A 450 -19.45 16.50 -9.68
C ARG A 450 -19.34 15.27 -10.58
N VAL A 451 -20.11 14.20 -10.30
CA VAL A 451 -20.08 12.99 -11.11
C VAL A 451 -20.83 13.20 -12.43
N PRO A 452 -20.17 13.05 -13.60
CA PRO A 452 -20.85 13.10 -14.89
C PRO A 452 -21.94 12.02 -14.97
N GLY A 453 -23.13 12.38 -15.42
CA GLY A 453 -24.29 11.47 -15.44
C GLY A 453 -25.09 11.44 -14.14
N GLY A 454 -24.57 12.05 -13.07
CA GLY A 454 -25.20 12.14 -11.77
C GLY A 454 -24.80 11.03 -10.80
N ALA A 455 -24.85 11.35 -9.53
CA ALA A 455 -24.68 10.38 -8.43
C ALA A 455 -25.64 10.76 -7.29
N ARG A 456 -25.93 9.81 -6.40
CA ARG A 456 -26.79 10.07 -5.24
C ARG A 456 -25.96 10.09 -3.98
N TYR A 457 -26.14 11.11 -3.16
CA TYR A 457 -25.61 11.17 -1.82
C TYR A 457 -26.65 10.71 -0.80
N LEU A 458 -26.30 9.81 0.10
CA LEU A 458 -27.10 9.44 1.26
C LEU A 458 -26.28 9.65 2.54
N ALA A 459 -26.91 10.34 3.51
CA ALA A 459 -26.28 10.63 4.81
C ALA A 459 -26.21 9.41 5.75
N ASP A 460 -26.82 8.28 5.38
CA ASP A 460 -26.73 7.00 6.06
C ASP A 460 -26.05 5.98 5.16
N GLY A 461 -24.86 5.54 5.54
CA GLY A 461 -24.06 4.58 4.77
C GLY A 461 -24.77 3.22 4.60
N ARG A 462 -25.52 2.74 5.60
CA ARG A 462 -26.29 1.49 5.46
C ARG A 462 -27.46 1.64 4.51
N ALA A 463 -28.11 2.80 4.50
CA ALA A 463 -29.16 3.10 3.52
C ALA A 463 -28.56 3.18 2.10
N ALA A 464 -27.38 3.78 1.95
CA ALA A 464 -26.64 3.81 0.68
C ALA A 464 -26.30 2.41 0.17
N ALA A 465 -25.82 1.52 1.06
CA ALA A 465 -25.54 0.12 0.72
C ALA A 465 -26.78 -0.67 0.30
N ARG A 466 -27.91 -0.45 0.95
CA ARG A 466 -29.17 -1.08 0.55
C ARG A 466 -29.68 -0.56 -0.80
N LEU A 467 -29.55 0.75 -1.02
CA LEU A 467 -29.98 1.36 -2.29
C LEU A 467 -29.20 0.79 -3.47
N ILE A 468 -27.87 0.73 -3.39
CA ILE A 468 -27.06 0.19 -4.49
C ILE A 468 -27.33 -1.31 -4.72
N ALA A 469 -27.57 -2.06 -3.65
CA ALA A 469 -27.99 -3.46 -3.75
C ALA A 469 -29.36 -3.61 -4.46
N ASP A 470 -30.32 -2.71 -4.17
CA ASP A 470 -31.65 -2.75 -4.79
C ASP A 470 -31.63 -2.45 -6.30
N GLU A 471 -30.64 -1.70 -6.76
CA GLU A 471 -30.47 -1.35 -8.17
C GLU A 471 -29.64 -2.33 -8.98
N ALA A 472 -28.84 -3.15 -8.30
CA ALA A 472 -28.00 -4.15 -8.92
C ALA A 472 -28.85 -5.27 -9.56
N ARG A 473 -28.35 -5.85 -10.65
CA ARG A 473 -28.97 -6.93 -11.44
C ARG A 473 -27.98 -8.07 -11.59
N PRO A 474 -28.43 -9.30 -11.82
CA PRO A 474 -27.53 -10.41 -12.13
C PRO A 474 -26.55 -10.06 -13.25
N GLY A 475 -25.29 -10.39 -13.05
CA GLY A 475 -24.15 -10.00 -13.91
C GLY A 475 -23.41 -8.76 -13.45
N ASP A 476 -24.04 -7.86 -12.68
CA ASP A 476 -23.41 -6.62 -12.22
C ASP A 476 -22.27 -6.88 -11.24
N LEU A 477 -21.35 -5.89 -11.18
CA LEU A 477 -20.26 -5.79 -10.20
C LEU A 477 -20.53 -4.59 -9.30
N VAL A 478 -20.71 -4.83 -8.01
CA VAL A 478 -20.82 -3.78 -6.99
C VAL A 478 -19.49 -3.61 -6.27
N LEU A 479 -18.99 -2.38 -6.20
CA LEU A 479 -17.78 -2.05 -5.46
C LEU A 479 -18.11 -1.19 -4.23
N THR A 480 -17.53 -1.56 -3.07
CA THR A 480 -17.39 -0.66 -1.93
C THR A 480 -16.00 -0.03 -1.99
N VAL A 481 -15.93 1.31 -2.06
CA VAL A 481 -14.70 2.02 -2.38
C VAL A 481 -14.43 3.11 -1.32
N GLY A 482 -13.23 3.07 -0.71
CA GLY A 482 -12.80 4.08 0.26
C GLY A 482 -11.92 3.54 1.38
N ALA A 483 -11.17 4.41 2.04
CA ALA A 483 -10.23 4.06 3.11
C ALA A 483 -10.89 3.91 4.51
N GLY A 484 -12.15 4.34 4.65
CA GLY A 484 -12.89 4.31 5.91
C GLY A 484 -13.59 2.98 6.19
N ASP A 485 -14.72 3.06 6.89
CA ASP A 485 -15.53 1.93 7.31
C ASP A 485 -16.50 1.40 6.23
N VAL A 486 -16.45 1.94 5.01
CA VAL A 486 -17.25 1.47 3.87
C VAL A 486 -17.06 -0.02 3.58
N THR A 487 -15.92 -0.60 3.94
CA THR A 487 -15.63 -2.04 3.83
C THR A 487 -16.66 -2.90 4.59
N GLU A 488 -17.21 -2.40 5.70
CA GLU A 488 -18.25 -3.10 6.47
C GLU A 488 -19.59 -3.13 5.71
N LEU A 489 -19.80 -2.17 4.83
CA LEU A 489 -21.02 -2.05 4.03
C LEU A 489 -21.11 -3.12 2.94
N ALA A 490 -20.01 -3.75 2.53
CA ALA A 490 -20.01 -4.87 1.61
C ALA A 490 -20.89 -6.04 2.14
N GLY A 491 -20.83 -6.31 3.45
CA GLY A 491 -21.72 -7.28 4.10
C GLY A 491 -23.19 -6.90 4.00
N VAL A 492 -23.52 -5.62 4.18
CA VAL A 492 -24.90 -5.10 4.07
C VAL A 492 -25.43 -5.25 2.65
N VAL A 493 -24.57 -5.02 1.63
CA VAL A 493 -24.91 -5.23 0.21
C VAL A 493 -25.22 -6.70 -0.02
N LEU A 494 -24.35 -7.62 0.40
CA LEU A 494 -24.54 -9.06 0.21
C LEU A 494 -25.80 -9.58 0.91
N GLU A 495 -26.05 -9.17 2.16
CA GLU A 495 -27.28 -9.52 2.91
C GLU A 495 -28.53 -9.05 2.16
N ARG A 496 -28.51 -7.82 1.61
CA ARG A 496 -29.65 -7.25 0.89
C ARG A 496 -29.90 -8.00 -0.43
N LEU A 497 -28.85 -8.32 -1.18
CA LEU A 497 -28.93 -9.11 -2.40
C LEU A 497 -29.47 -10.52 -2.11
N ALA A 498 -28.95 -11.21 -1.10
CA ALA A 498 -29.41 -12.54 -0.69
C ALA A 498 -30.89 -12.57 -0.27
N ALA A 499 -31.38 -11.46 0.34
CA ALA A 499 -32.79 -11.35 0.72
C ALA A 499 -33.75 -11.16 -0.49
N ARG A 500 -33.23 -10.79 -1.67
CA ARG A 500 -33.98 -10.61 -2.92
C ARG A 500 -34.08 -11.92 -3.73
N ALA A 501 -33.06 -12.78 -3.59
CA ALA A 501 -33.03 -14.04 -4.31
C ALA A 501 -34.29 -14.89 -3.96
N PRO A 502 -34.99 -15.49 -4.93
CA PRO A 502 -36.07 -16.39 -4.63
C PRO A 502 -35.55 -17.51 -3.73
N ARG A 503 -36.23 -17.78 -2.60
CA ARG A 503 -35.89 -18.95 -1.78
C ARG A 503 -36.17 -20.18 -2.65
N GLU A 504 -35.13 -20.87 -3.11
CA GLU A 504 -35.26 -22.17 -3.72
C GLU A 504 -35.91 -23.12 -2.71
N GLY A 505 -37.13 -23.55 -2.98
CA GLY A 505 -37.84 -24.62 -2.26
C GLY A 505 -38.72 -24.14 -1.09
N ALA A 506 -39.90 -23.58 -1.38
CA ALA A 506 -41.09 -23.68 -0.54
C ALA A 506 -42.11 -24.62 -1.20
#